data_392d287991ecbd4948de9081f88c8ed7
#
_entry.id   392d287991ecbd4948de9081f88c8ed7
#
_cell.length_a   1.000
_cell.length_b   1.000
_cell.length_c   1.000
_cell.angle_alpha   90.00
_cell.angle_beta   90.00
_cell.angle_gamma   90.00
#
_symmetry.space_group_name_H-M   'P 1'
#
loop_
_entity.id
_entity.type
_entity.pdbx_description
1 polymer ?
#
loop_
_entity_poly.entity_id
_entity_poly.type
_entity_poly.pdbx_seq_one_letter_code
_entity_poly.pdbx_strand_id
1 'polypeptide(L)'
;MEPNWYAIWTRSRHEKLVRDQLDKKAVDVFLPTIGKWSRWKDRKKKIDWPLFPGYVFARFVPDERIGILKVDGVVQIISNNGMLSPIPVEEIESIRTLVESELAYDPVPLIKEGDMVRVSTGPL
;
A
#
# COMPACT_ATOMS: atom_id res chain seq x y z
N MET A 1 23.94 -7.28 0.56
CA MET A 1 23.03 -6.22 1.00
C MET A 1 21.63 -6.79 1.15
N GLU A 2 21.05 -6.65 2.32
CA GLU A 2 19.73 -7.22 2.54
C GLU A 2 18.63 -6.29 2.03
N PRO A 3 17.56 -6.86 1.47
CA PRO A 3 16.45 -6.03 1.04
C PRO A 3 15.67 -5.48 2.23
N ASN A 4 15.16 -4.28 2.05
CA ASN A 4 14.32 -3.62 3.04
C ASN A 4 13.01 -3.19 2.39
N TRP A 5 12.01 -2.92 3.21
CA TRP A 5 10.75 -2.38 2.75
C TRP A 5 10.85 -0.88 2.57
N TYR A 6 10.27 -0.38 1.50
CA TYR A 6 10.22 1.05 1.20
C TYR A 6 8.82 1.41 0.73
N ALA A 7 8.43 2.65 0.97
CA ALA A 7 7.18 3.16 0.44
C ALA A 7 7.43 3.79 -0.93
N ILE A 8 6.56 3.48 -1.87
CA ILE A 8 6.64 3.99 -3.22
C ILE A 8 5.44 4.89 -3.45
N TRP A 9 5.70 6.12 -3.86
CA TRP A 9 4.64 7.06 -4.20
C TRP A 9 4.25 6.84 -5.65
N THR A 10 2.96 6.62 -5.90
CA THR A 10 2.44 6.35 -7.24
C THR A 10 1.50 7.45 -7.67
N ARG A 11 1.21 7.47 -8.95
CA ARG A 11 0.17 8.32 -9.47
C ARG A 11 -1.18 7.86 -8.92
N SER A 12 -2.12 8.80 -8.86
CA SER A 12 -3.46 8.51 -8.39
C SER A 12 -4.07 7.34 -9.20
N ARG A 13 -4.65 6.40 -8.48
CA ARG A 13 -5.31 5.22 -9.07
C ARG A 13 -4.37 4.27 -9.81
N HIS A 14 -3.07 4.43 -9.65
CA HIS A 14 -2.09 3.53 -10.27
C HIS A 14 -1.51 2.52 -9.29
N GLU A 15 -2.00 2.48 -8.06
CA GLU A 15 -1.45 1.60 -7.04
C GLU A 15 -1.46 0.13 -7.46
N LYS A 16 -2.59 -0.33 -7.97
CA LYS A 16 -2.71 -1.73 -8.38
C LYS A 16 -1.87 -2.03 -9.60
N LEU A 17 -1.78 -1.10 -10.52
CA LEU A 17 -0.94 -1.26 -11.70
C LEU A 17 0.53 -1.39 -11.30
N VAL A 18 0.98 -0.51 -10.41
CA VAL A 18 2.36 -0.56 -9.93
C VAL A 18 2.62 -1.88 -9.20
N ARG A 19 1.70 -2.29 -8.33
CA ARG A 19 1.83 -3.57 -7.64
C ARG A 19 2.01 -4.72 -8.63
N ASP A 20 1.15 -4.77 -9.66
CA ASP A 20 1.20 -5.85 -10.64
C ASP A 20 2.50 -5.84 -11.44
N GLN A 21 2.97 -4.65 -11.81
CA GLN A 21 4.22 -4.53 -12.55
C GLN A 21 5.42 -4.94 -11.71
N LEU A 22 5.45 -4.57 -10.43
CA LEU A 22 6.52 -4.97 -9.54
C LEU A 22 6.51 -6.47 -9.28
N ASP A 23 5.32 -7.03 -9.14
CA ASP A 23 5.17 -8.47 -8.97
C ASP A 23 5.73 -9.23 -10.17
N LYS A 24 5.50 -8.73 -11.37
CA LYS A 24 6.07 -9.33 -12.58
C LYS A 24 7.58 -9.29 -12.62
N LYS A 25 8.18 -8.31 -11.93
CA LYS A 25 9.62 -8.19 -11.84
C LYS A 25 10.20 -9.00 -10.68
N ALA A 26 9.39 -9.83 -10.05
CA ALA A 26 9.77 -10.64 -8.91
C ALA A 26 10.20 -9.80 -7.69
N VAL A 27 9.65 -8.62 -7.56
CA VAL A 27 9.84 -7.77 -6.39
C VAL A 27 8.72 -8.07 -5.40
N ASP A 28 9.08 -8.27 -4.13
CA ASP A 28 8.07 -8.43 -3.09
C ASP A 28 7.33 -7.11 -2.93
N VAL A 29 6.03 -7.15 -3.14
CA VAL A 29 5.21 -5.96 -3.10
C VAL A 29 4.02 -6.17 -2.19
N PHE A 30 3.62 -5.12 -1.49
CA PHE A 30 2.49 -5.16 -0.59
C PHE A 30 1.65 -3.91 -0.80
N LEU A 31 0.43 -4.10 -1.24
CA LEU A 31 -0.55 -3.03 -1.37
C LEU A 31 -1.66 -3.31 -0.37
N PRO A 32 -1.63 -2.68 0.81
CA PRO A 32 -2.69 -2.90 1.78
C PRO A 32 -3.99 -2.28 1.30
N THR A 33 -5.03 -3.11 1.28
CA THR A 33 -6.36 -2.67 0.84
C THR A 33 -7.39 -3.07 1.88
N ILE A 34 -8.48 -2.33 1.91
CA ILE A 34 -9.65 -2.71 2.68
C ILE A 34 -10.82 -2.83 1.72
N GLY A 35 -11.63 -3.87 1.95
CA GLY A 35 -12.83 -4.05 1.17
C GLY A 35 -13.92 -3.13 1.67
N LYS A 36 -14.49 -2.37 0.78
CA LYS A 36 -15.62 -1.51 1.09
C LYS A 36 -16.78 -1.88 0.20
N TRP A 37 -17.97 -1.92 0.79
CA TRP A 37 -19.17 -2.12 0.02
C TRP A 37 -19.54 -0.82 -0.68
N SER A 38 -19.80 -0.91 -1.96
CA SER A 38 -20.24 0.23 -2.74
C SER A 38 -21.55 -0.13 -3.39
N ARG A 39 -22.53 0.79 -3.33
CA ARG A 39 -23.79 0.58 -4.00
C ARG A 39 -23.62 1.04 -5.44
N TRP A 40 -23.83 0.11 -6.34
CA TRP A 40 -23.60 0.36 -7.75
C TRP A 40 -24.82 -0.16 -8.53
N LYS A 41 -25.65 0.73 -9.03
CA LYS A 41 -26.86 0.37 -9.80
C LYS A 41 -27.66 -0.76 -9.15
N ASP A 42 -28.24 -0.53 -8.01
CA ASP A 42 -29.04 -1.51 -7.29
C ASP A 42 -28.29 -2.76 -6.81
N ARG A 43 -26.99 -2.79 -6.98
CA ARG A 43 -26.16 -3.89 -6.49
C ARG A 43 -25.17 -3.39 -5.48
N LYS A 44 -24.90 -4.21 -4.48
CA LYS A 44 -23.78 -3.98 -3.58
C LYS A 44 -22.58 -4.68 -4.15
N LYS A 45 -21.51 -3.95 -4.33
CA LYS A 45 -20.27 -4.50 -4.84
C LYS A 45 -19.16 -4.21 -3.86
N LYS A 46 -18.37 -5.23 -3.53
CA LYS A 46 -17.23 -5.06 -2.67
C LYS A 46 -16.04 -4.61 -3.50
N ILE A 47 -15.49 -3.46 -3.15
CA ILE A 47 -14.35 -2.88 -3.86
C ILE A 47 -13.18 -2.79 -2.90
N ASP A 48 -12.01 -3.23 -3.36
CA ASP A 48 -10.79 -3.11 -2.57
C ASP A 48 -10.19 -1.72 -2.77
N TRP A 49 -10.11 -0.98 -1.67
CA TRP A 49 -9.56 0.36 -1.67
C TRP A 49 -8.20 0.37 -1.02
N PRO A 50 -7.21 1.06 -1.61
CA PRO A 50 -5.92 1.20 -0.93
C PRO A 50 -6.08 1.85 0.43
N LEU A 51 -5.44 1.27 1.44
CA LEU A 51 -5.46 1.83 2.78
C LEU A 51 -4.71 3.17 2.81
N PHE A 52 -3.64 3.27 2.04
CA PHE A 52 -2.87 4.50 1.87
C PHE A 52 -2.89 4.89 0.40
N PRO A 53 -3.86 5.71 -0.02
CA PRO A 53 -3.95 6.08 -1.44
C PRO A 53 -2.67 6.75 -1.94
N GLY A 54 -2.21 6.28 -3.08
CA GLY A 54 -0.98 6.80 -3.67
C GLY A 54 0.29 6.11 -3.20
N TYR A 55 0.19 5.06 -2.38
CA TYR A 55 1.36 4.38 -1.85
C TYR A 55 1.29 2.88 -2.03
N VAL A 56 2.43 2.31 -2.38
CA VAL A 56 2.62 0.87 -2.48
C VAL A 56 3.93 0.57 -1.73
N PHE A 57 3.95 -0.54 -1.01
CA PHE A 57 5.17 -0.94 -0.29
C PHE A 57 5.87 -2.03 -1.07
N ALA A 58 7.19 -1.94 -1.16
CA ALA A 58 7.98 -2.94 -1.87
C ALA A 58 9.26 -3.23 -1.11
N ARG A 59 9.70 -4.48 -1.18
CA ARG A 59 10.93 -4.93 -0.53
C ARG A 59 11.98 -5.15 -1.60
N PHE A 60 13.05 -4.40 -1.52
CA PHE A 60 14.14 -4.48 -2.49
C PHE A 60 15.43 -3.94 -1.91
N VAL A 61 16.53 -4.16 -2.61
CA VAL A 61 17.81 -3.55 -2.25
C VAL A 61 17.96 -2.23 -3.00
N PRO A 62 18.71 -1.25 -2.44
CA PRO A 62 18.85 0.05 -3.08
C PRO A 62 19.35 0.00 -4.52
N ASP A 63 20.12 -1.01 -4.88
CA ASP A 63 20.61 -1.16 -6.26
C ASP A 63 19.49 -1.36 -7.26
N GLU A 64 18.33 -1.80 -6.81
CA GLU A 64 17.18 -2.07 -7.68
C GLU A 64 16.29 -0.84 -7.87
N ARG A 65 16.60 0.26 -7.20
CA ARG A 65 15.71 1.43 -7.21
C ARG A 65 15.47 2.01 -8.61
N ILE A 66 16.47 1.98 -9.46
CA ILE A 66 16.33 2.55 -10.80
C ILE A 66 15.30 1.75 -11.61
N GLY A 67 15.36 0.43 -11.52
CA GLY A 67 14.38 -0.41 -12.19
C GLY A 67 12.96 -0.15 -11.68
N ILE A 68 12.83 0.10 -10.39
CA ILE A 68 11.53 0.39 -9.79
C ILE A 68 11.02 1.76 -10.23
N LEU A 69 11.90 2.75 -10.29
CA LEU A 69 11.51 4.09 -10.73
C LEU A 69 11.06 4.13 -12.18
N LYS A 70 11.46 3.15 -12.98
CA LYS A 70 11.03 3.04 -14.37
C LYS A 70 9.67 2.40 -14.56
N VAL A 71 9.09 1.86 -13.51
CA VAL A 71 7.77 1.26 -13.59
C VAL A 71 6.73 2.34 -13.84
N ASP A 72 5.84 2.08 -14.79
CA ASP A 72 4.79 3.03 -15.12
C ASP A 72 3.88 3.25 -13.91
N GLY A 73 3.64 4.51 -13.58
CA GLY A 73 2.83 4.87 -12.43
C GLY A 73 3.63 5.22 -11.19
N VAL A 74 4.91 4.88 -11.15
CA VAL A 74 5.77 5.23 -10.02
C VAL A 74 6.21 6.68 -10.15
N VAL A 75 5.99 7.47 -9.08
CA VAL A 75 6.44 8.85 -9.04
C VAL A 75 7.82 8.92 -8.39
N GLN A 76 7.95 8.34 -7.20
CA GLN A 76 9.22 8.30 -6.50
C GLN A 76 9.19 7.27 -5.40
N ILE A 77 10.37 6.91 -4.90
CA ILE A 77 10.53 6.10 -3.70
C ILE A 77 10.75 7.07 -2.55
N ILE A 78 10.02 6.88 -1.46
CA ILE A 78 10.11 7.80 -0.33
C ILE A 78 11.53 7.77 0.23
N SER A 79 12.10 8.95 0.39
CA SER A 79 13.46 9.09 0.88
C SER A 79 13.54 10.27 1.84
N ASN A 80 14.66 10.32 2.55
CA ASN A 80 14.94 11.38 3.51
C ASN A 80 16.36 11.85 3.28
N ASN A 81 16.52 13.14 2.99
CA ASN A 81 17.84 13.74 2.70
C ASN A 81 18.58 12.99 1.58
N GLY A 82 17.85 12.60 0.55
CA GLY A 82 18.44 11.92 -0.60
C GLY A 82 18.71 10.44 -0.40
N MET A 83 18.46 9.92 0.78
CA MET A 83 18.67 8.51 1.07
C MET A 83 17.33 7.81 1.24
N LEU A 84 17.23 6.58 0.74
CA LEU A 84 16.00 5.79 0.90
C LEU A 84 15.71 5.58 2.37
N SER A 85 14.43 5.67 2.73
CA SER A 85 13.97 5.50 4.11
C SER A 85 13.36 4.12 4.30
N PRO A 86 14.10 3.14 4.82
CA PRO A 86 13.55 1.82 5.01
C PRO A 86 12.46 1.83 6.08
N ILE A 87 11.48 0.97 5.88
CA ILE A 87 10.39 0.80 6.82
C ILE A 87 10.65 -0.47 7.60
N PRO A 88 10.63 -0.43 8.94
CA PRO A 88 10.82 -1.64 9.73
C PRO A 88 9.79 -2.71 9.38
N VAL A 89 10.22 -3.95 9.37
CA VAL A 89 9.32 -5.06 9.01
C VAL A 89 8.16 -5.15 10.00
N GLU A 90 8.35 -4.74 11.24
CA GLU A 90 7.30 -4.74 12.24
C GLU A 90 6.14 -3.83 11.85
N GLU A 91 6.43 -2.72 11.21
CA GLU A 91 5.38 -1.81 10.73
C GLU A 91 4.60 -2.43 9.58
N ILE A 92 5.29 -3.11 8.67
CA ILE A 92 4.63 -3.80 7.56
C ILE A 92 3.73 -4.91 8.11
N GLU A 93 4.22 -5.66 9.10
CA GLU A 93 3.42 -6.71 9.71
C GLU A 93 2.22 -6.15 10.47
N SER A 94 2.38 -5.00 11.10
CA SER A 94 1.27 -4.34 11.78
C SER A 94 0.17 -3.94 10.80
N ILE A 95 0.56 -3.40 9.64
CA ILE A 95 -0.39 -3.03 8.62
C ILE A 95 -1.09 -4.27 8.06
N ARG A 96 -0.34 -5.34 7.86
CA ARG A 96 -0.89 -6.59 7.37
C ARG A 96 -1.92 -7.16 8.34
N THR A 97 -1.60 -7.14 9.62
CA THR A 97 -2.53 -7.59 10.66
C THR A 97 -3.79 -6.74 10.67
N LEU A 98 -3.63 -5.44 10.55
CA LEU A 98 -4.77 -4.52 10.52
C LEU A 98 -5.68 -4.81 9.34
N VAL A 99 -5.11 -5.03 8.16
CA VAL A 99 -5.89 -5.34 6.96
C VAL A 99 -6.64 -6.65 7.13
N GLU A 100 -6.00 -7.66 7.67
CA GLU A 100 -6.63 -8.95 7.91
C GLU A 100 -7.78 -8.83 8.91
N SER A 101 -7.61 -8.01 9.95
CA SER A 101 -8.67 -7.77 10.92
C SER A 101 -9.87 -7.09 10.28
N GLU A 102 -9.62 -6.11 9.42
CA GLU A 102 -10.70 -5.41 8.74
C GLU A 102 -11.47 -6.33 7.80
N LEU A 103 -10.79 -7.29 7.20
CA LEU A 103 -11.46 -8.26 6.32
C LEU A 103 -12.35 -9.22 7.08
N ALA A 104 -12.13 -9.39 8.38
CA ALA A 104 -12.93 -10.28 9.21
C ALA A 104 -14.30 -9.69 9.56
N TYR A 105 -14.47 -8.39 9.38
CA TYR A 105 -15.72 -7.69 9.68
C TYR A 105 -16.30 -7.10 8.41
N ASP A 106 -17.60 -6.77 8.47
CA ASP A 106 -18.19 -5.97 7.42
C ASP A 106 -17.65 -4.54 7.58
N PRO A 107 -16.79 -4.08 6.71
CA PRO A 107 -16.11 -2.81 6.95
C PRO A 107 -16.96 -1.58 6.74
N VAL A 108 -18.04 -1.70 5.98
CA VAL A 108 -18.84 -0.53 5.61
C VAL A 108 -19.39 0.23 6.81
N PRO A 109 -20.05 -0.43 7.77
CA PRO A 109 -20.58 0.30 8.92
C PRO A 109 -19.50 0.69 9.93
N LEU A 110 -18.33 0.08 9.85
CA LEU A 110 -17.27 0.32 10.83
C LEU A 110 -16.28 1.37 10.38
N ILE A 111 -16.10 1.48 9.08
CA ILE A 111 -15.11 2.41 8.54
C ILE A 111 -15.75 3.76 8.34
N LYS A 112 -15.61 4.58 9.36
CA LYS A 112 -16.02 5.96 9.31
C LYS A 112 -14.78 6.80 9.13
N GLU A 113 -14.99 8.02 8.67
CA GLU A 113 -13.89 8.92 8.42
C GLU A 113 -12.97 9.07 9.63
N GLY A 114 -13.56 9.21 10.82
CA GLY A 114 -12.77 9.34 12.02
C GLY A 114 -11.94 8.11 12.34
N ASP A 115 -12.48 6.92 12.08
CA ASP A 115 -11.76 5.68 12.33
C ASP A 115 -10.58 5.54 11.38
N MET A 116 -10.77 5.94 10.15
CA MET A 116 -9.68 5.91 9.18
C MET A 116 -8.54 6.83 9.59
N VAL A 117 -8.87 7.99 10.09
CA VAL A 117 -7.85 8.93 10.55
C VAL A 117 -7.04 8.32 11.70
N ARG A 118 -7.71 7.68 12.65
CA ARG A 118 -7.01 7.04 13.76
C ARG A 118 -6.10 5.92 13.29
N VAL A 119 -6.55 5.13 12.35
CA VAL A 119 -5.75 4.05 11.82
C VAL A 119 -4.50 4.59 11.16
N SER A 120 -4.64 5.64 10.37
CA SER A 120 -3.50 6.18 9.66
C SER A 120 -2.52 6.93 10.54
N THR A 121 -2.95 7.42 11.70
CA THR A 121 -2.06 8.16 12.60
C THR A 121 -1.45 7.28 13.68
N GLY A 122 -1.96 6.09 13.90
CA GLY A 122 -1.46 5.22 14.96
C GLY A 122 -0.04 4.75 14.76
N PRO A 123 0.20 3.75 13.91
CA PRO A 123 1.53 3.20 13.75
C PRO A 123 2.43 4.00 12.82
N LEU A 124 1.88 4.85 12.03
CA LEU A 124 2.64 5.62 11.07
C LEU A 124 2.67 7.09 11.46
#